data_88c67ea53d713fb21ace240f6c537719
#
_entry.id   88c67ea53d713fb21ace240f6c537719
#
_cell.length_a   1.000
_cell.length_b   1.000
_cell.length_c   1.000
_cell.angle_alpha   90.00
_cell.angle_beta   90.00
_cell.angle_gamma   90.00
#
_symmetry.space_group_name_H-M   'P 1'
#
loop_
_entity.id
_entity.type
_entity.pdbx_description
1 polymer ?
#
loop_
_entity_poly.entity_id
_entity_poly.type
_entity_poly.pdbx_seq_one_letter_code
_entity_poly.pdbx_strand_id
1 'polypeptide(L)'
;MCLDQPPNSPTTSAVPLHDLFRDKGTPNNLASSLSSIWAFGQSNTNDLELDQDSLQVVEELAMDFCENLILREDRNLMSEEIRASVSVLTVDEAAAVCAYTMEFGPYKAVNKLLMEENRQLLRPFVEYLWLLMHGLSKCPRPTVPLVYRGVPSSVSASYDVGSVVTWSSFSSCTTDLALLENTMFLGKEGERTEFHITLTTNRARSIRHLSVISAEDDILLPPNTRLRVTDKVNKGHGLCIVQLLEEQCLDPILVFPDQLPNSPPIPPPPGKQSRYVFNYFSYLSKSFHSS
;
A
#
# COMPACT_ATOMS: atom_id res chain seq x y z
N MET A 1 -4.90 -1.91 -12.47
CA MET A 1 -5.27 -0.83 -11.52
C MET A 1 -4.67 0.48 -11.99
N CYS A 2 -5.43 1.32 -12.67
CA CYS A 2 -4.94 2.60 -13.18
C CYS A 2 -5.47 3.72 -12.30
N LEU A 3 -4.59 4.53 -11.75
CA LEU A 3 -4.93 5.83 -11.19
C LEU A 3 -4.28 6.90 -12.05
N ASP A 4 -5.11 7.66 -12.76
CA ASP A 4 -4.71 8.58 -13.83
C ASP A 4 -4.23 9.95 -13.33
N GLN A 5 -3.73 10.07 -12.09
CA GLN A 5 -3.28 11.38 -11.61
C GLN A 5 -1.81 11.38 -11.21
N PRO A 6 -1.04 12.41 -11.63
CA PRO A 6 0.31 12.62 -11.13
C PRO A 6 0.25 12.95 -9.63
N PRO A 7 1.21 12.46 -8.84
CA PRO A 7 1.29 12.80 -7.43
C PRO A 7 1.55 14.30 -7.23
N ASN A 8 0.73 14.94 -6.42
CA ASN A 8 0.89 16.34 -6.06
C ASN A 8 2.07 16.55 -5.12
N SER A 9 2.74 17.69 -5.25
CA SER A 9 3.78 18.14 -4.33
C SER A 9 3.19 18.38 -2.92
N PRO A 10 3.91 18.10 -1.83
CA PRO A 10 3.38 18.26 -0.49
C PRO A 10 3.15 19.73 -0.15
N THR A 11 1.93 20.06 0.24
CA THR A 11 1.61 21.30 0.90
C THR A 11 1.82 21.17 2.40
N THR A 12 2.41 22.17 3.02
CA THR A 12 3.03 22.18 4.34
C THR A 12 2.08 22.23 5.53
N SER A 13 0.78 21.91 5.41
CA SER A 13 -0.19 22.05 6.51
C SER A 13 -1.02 20.79 6.80
N ALA A 14 -0.70 19.65 6.23
CA ALA A 14 -1.47 18.42 6.44
C ALA A 14 -1.20 17.83 7.83
N VAL A 15 -2.26 17.51 8.57
CA VAL A 15 -2.17 16.75 9.84
C VAL A 15 -1.44 15.44 9.57
N PRO A 16 -0.36 15.10 10.30
CA PRO A 16 0.35 13.85 10.13
C PRO A 16 -0.61 12.66 10.28
N LEU A 17 -0.50 11.66 9.42
CA LEU A 17 -1.40 10.50 9.46
C LEU A 17 -1.29 9.72 10.78
N HIS A 18 -0.13 9.71 11.42
CA HIS A 18 0.04 9.07 12.72
C HIS A 18 -0.88 9.68 13.79
N ASP A 19 -1.27 10.95 13.67
CA ASP A 19 -2.22 11.57 14.60
C ASP A 19 -3.64 11.02 14.46
N LEU A 20 -4.00 10.50 13.29
CA LEU A 20 -5.30 9.86 13.09
C LEU A 20 -5.41 8.49 13.79
N PHE A 21 -4.27 7.83 14.03
CA PHE A 21 -4.22 6.53 14.70
C PHE A 21 -4.09 6.64 16.23
N ARG A 22 -3.79 7.86 16.77
CA ARG A 22 -3.45 8.06 18.18
C ARG A 22 -4.55 7.66 19.16
N ASP A 23 -5.81 7.86 18.79
CA ASP A 23 -6.97 7.71 19.68
C ASP A 23 -7.83 6.45 19.40
N LYS A 24 -7.41 5.62 18.46
CA LYS A 24 -8.15 4.40 18.09
C LYS A 24 -7.57 3.16 18.76
N GLY A 25 -8.43 2.39 19.39
CA GLY A 25 -8.10 1.02 19.82
C GLY A 25 -7.73 0.15 18.61
N THR A 26 -7.20 -1.06 18.86
CA THR A 26 -7.00 -2.05 17.80
C THR A 26 -8.33 -2.30 17.10
N PRO A 27 -8.39 -2.22 15.74
CA PRO A 27 -9.60 -2.55 15.01
C PRO A 27 -9.98 -4.01 15.28
N ASN A 28 -11.26 -4.27 15.41
CA ASN A 28 -11.72 -5.58 15.81
C ASN A 28 -11.57 -6.61 14.68
N ASN A 29 -11.92 -6.22 13.43
CA ASN A 29 -11.86 -7.11 12.26
C ASN A 29 -12.05 -6.31 10.96
N LEU A 30 -11.89 -7.00 9.82
CA LEU A 30 -12.08 -6.43 8.48
C LEU A 30 -13.54 -5.97 8.27
N ALA A 31 -14.54 -6.76 8.72
CA ALA A 31 -15.95 -6.45 8.57
C ALA A 31 -16.33 -5.09 9.15
N SER A 32 -15.95 -4.83 10.39
CA SER A 32 -16.23 -3.53 11.06
C SER A 32 -15.54 -2.37 10.36
N SER A 33 -14.33 -2.60 9.85
CA SER A 33 -13.56 -1.60 9.11
C SER A 33 -14.22 -1.22 7.79
N LEU A 34 -14.69 -2.19 7.01
CA LEU A 34 -15.38 -1.94 5.73
C LEU A 34 -16.76 -1.32 5.95
N SER A 35 -17.48 -1.73 7.00
CA SER A 35 -18.76 -1.10 7.39
C SER A 35 -18.59 0.38 7.73
N SER A 36 -17.52 0.75 8.42
CA SER A 36 -17.20 2.15 8.73
C SER A 36 -16.91 2.99 7.49
N ILE A 37 -16.21 2.40 6.51
CA ILE A 37 -15.92 3.01 5.20
C ILE A 37 -17.23 3.26 4.44
N TRP A 38 -18.11 2.27 4.39
CA TRP A 38 -19.38 2.39 3.69
C TRP A 38 -20.27 3.48 4.31
N ALA A 39 -20.44 3.48 5.63
CA ALA A 39 -21.23 4.48 6.33
C ALA A 39 -20.75 5.92 6.05
N PHE A 40 -19.44 6.11 5.90
CA PHE A 40 -18.87 7.40 5.50
C PHE A 40 -19.20 7.75 4.06
N GLY A 41 -19.11 6.80 3.13
CA GLY A 41 -19.45 7.00 1.72
C GLY A 41 -20.88 7.48 1.53
N GLN A 42 -21.84 6.97 2.32
CA GLN A 42 -23.25 7.40 2.28
C GLN A 42 -23.45 8.84 2.77
N SER A 43 -22.62 9.31 3.69
CA SER A 43 -22.74 10.65 4.30
C SER A 43 -21.99 11.74 3.53
N ASN A 44 -21.11 11.35 2.61
CA ASN A 44 -20.23 12.26 1.89
C ASN A 44 -20.34 12.01 0.39
N THR A 45 -20.84 12.99 -0.33
CA THR A 45 -21.04 12.99 -1.79
C THR A 45 -19.73 13.04 -2.59
N ASN A 46 -18.61 12.60 -2.01
CA ASN A 46 -17.27 12.73 -2.58
C ASN A 46 -16.93 11.68 -3.64
N ASP A 47 -17.91 11.15 -4.37
CA ASP A 47 -17.67 10.29 -5.54
C ASP A 47 -16.65 9.15 -5.28
N LEU A 48 -16.77 8.49 -4.09
CA LEU A 48 -15.81 7.46 -3.68
C LEU A 48 -16.07 6.10 -4.36
N GLU A 49 -17.11 6.00 -5.18
CA GLU A 49 -17.51 4.77 -5.89
C GLU A 49 -17.61 3.54 -4.96
N LEU A 50 -18.08 3.74 -3.74
CA LEU A 50 -18.24 2.68 -2.75
C LEU A 50 -19.69 2.18 -2.74
N ASP A 51 -19.86 0.89 -2.92
CA ASP A 51 -21.13 0.18 -2.86
C ASP A 51 -21.11 -0.85 -1.73
N GLN A 52 -22.19 -0.93 -0.95
CA GLN A 52 -22.27 -1.81 0.21
C GLN A 52 -22.18 -3.28 -0.18
N ASP A 53 -22.96 -3.67 -1.18
CA ASP A 53 -23.02 -5.07 -1.61
C ASP A 53 -21.65 -5.52 -2.15
N SER A 54 -20.99 -4.64 -2.90
CA SER A 54 -19.62 -4.87 -3.39
C SER A 54 -18.61 -5.00 -2.27
N LEU A 55 -18.66 -4.15 -1.23
CA LEU A 55 -17.75 -4.24 -0.08
C LEU A 55 -18.01 -5.50 0.75
N GLN A 56 -19.26 -5.96 0.88
CA GLN A 56 -19.58 -7.21 1.56
C GLN A 56 -19.03 -8.40 0.78
N VAL A 57 -19.20 -8.43 -0.55
CA VAL A 57 -18.62 -9.49 -1.41
C VAL A 57 -17.09 -9.50 -1.31
N VAL A 58 -16.46 -8.32 -1.30
CA VAL A 58 -14.99 -8.18 -1.13
C VAL A 58 -14.56 -8.75 0.22
N GLU A 59 -15.29 -8.47 1.30
CA GLU A 59 -15.01 -9.01 2.63
C GLU A 59 -15.08 -10.53 2.63
N GLU A 60 -16.21 -11.10 2.19
CA GLU A 60 -16.43 -12.54 2.17
C GLU A 60 -15.37 -13.28 1.36
N LEU A 61 -15.06 -12.79 0.15
CA LEU A 61 -14.05 -13.39 -0.72
C LEU A 61 -12.63 -13.25 -0.14
N ALA A 62 -12.29 -12.10 0.44
CA ALA A 62 -10.97 -11.88 1.03
C ALA A 62 -10.76 -12.75 2.27
N MET A 63 -11.78 -12.89 3.12
CA MET A 63 -11.73 -13.73 4.31
C MET A 63 -11.60 -15.19 3.94
N ASP A 64 -12.44 -15.72 3.04
CA ASP A 64 -12.39 -17.11 2.60
C ASP A 64 -11.03 -17.44 1.95
N PHE A 65 -10.53 -16.58 1.06
CA PHE A 65 -9.22 -16.75 0.42
C PHE A 65 -8.10 -16.80 1.46
N CYS A 66 -8.08 -15.87 2.42
CA CYS A 66 -7.01 -15.78 3.41
C CYS A 66 -7.11 -16.83 4.51
N GLU A 67 -8.31 -17.23 4.92
CA GLU A 67 -8.49 -18.37 5.81
C GLU A 67 -7.94 -19.66 5.18
N ASN A 68 -8.30 -19.91 3.92
CA ASN A 68 -7.77 -21.03 3.17
C ASN A 68 -6.25 -20.98 3.03
N LEU A 69 -5.66 -19.79 2.78
CA LEU A 69 -4.22 -19.62 2.69
C LEU A 69 -3.51 -19.87 4.02
N ILE A 70 -4.06 -19.34 5.12
CA ILE A 70 -3.44 -19.41 6.46
C ILE A 70 -3.63 -20.81 7.08
N LEU A 71 -4.75 -21.49 6.81
CA LEU A 71 -5.07 -22.80 7.37
C LEU A 71 -4.56 -23.97 6.53
N ARG A 72 -4.03 -23.72 5.30
CA ARG A 72 -3.53 -24.80 4.45
C ARG A 72 -2.45 -25.65 5.12
N GLU A 73 -2.62 -26.96 4.98
CA GLU A 73 -1.63 -27.94 5.48
C GLU A 73 -0.39 -28.05 4.55
N ASP A 74 -0.54 -27.72 3.27
CA ASP A 74 0.52 -27.87 2.24
C ASP A 74 1.41 -26.63 2.10
N ARG A 75 1.66 -25.93 3.20
CA ARG A 75 2.62 -24.79 3.25
C ARG A 75 4.01 -25.15 2.72
N ASN A 76 4.31 -26.41 2.58
CA ASN A 76 5.59 -26.91 2.03
C ASN A 76 5.82 -26.55 0.56
N LEU A 77 4.76 -26.16 -0.18
CA LEU A 77 4.86 -25.69 -1.57
C LEU A 77 5.16 -24.20 -1.68
N MET A 78 5.10 -23.47 -0.56
CA MET A 78 5.42 -22.03 -0.52
C MET A 78 6.91 -21.81 -0.33
N SER A 79 7.44 -20.69 -0.86
CA SER A 79 8.80 -20.27 -0.53
C SER A 79 8.92 -20.01 0.98
N GLU A 80 10.15 -20.03 1.50
CA GLU A 80 10.41 -19.82 2.92
C GLU A 80 9.93 -18.43 3.39
N GLU A 81 10.13 -17.40 2.58
CA GLU A 81 9.72 -16.03 2.86
C GLU A 81 8.19 -15.90 2.93
N ILE A 82 7.45 -16.51 2.00
CA ILE A 82 5.98 -16.50 2.02
C ILE A 82 5.46 -17.26 3.23
N ARG A 83 6.05 -18.42 3.53
CA ARG A 83 5.68 -19.23 4.69
C ARG A 83 5.91 -18.48 6.00
N ALA A 84 7.04 -17.78 6.12
CA ALA A 84 7.33 -16.93 7.27
C ALA A 84 6.30 -15.81 7.42
N SER A 85 5.94 -15.12 6.32
CA SER A 85 4.91 -14.10 6.28
C SER A 85 3.56 -14.63 6.75
N VAL A 86 3.07 -15.70 6.12
CA VAL A 86 1.76 -16.32 6.41
C VAL A 86 1.69 -16.80 7.87
N SER A 87 2.80 -17.23 8.47
CA SER A 87 2.83 -17.72 9.85
C SER A 87 2.61 -16.64 10.91
N VAL A 88 2.79 -15.37 10.57
CA VAL A 88 2.67 -14.23 11.51
C VAL A 88 1.48 -13.30 11.20
N LEU A 89 0.84 -13.48 10.04
CA LEU A 89 -0.36 -12.76 9.67
C LEU A 89 -1.58 -13.27 10.45
N THR A 90 -2.45 -12.37 10.87
CA THR A 90 -3.84 -12.72 11.20
C THR A 90 -4.67 -12.81 9.92
N VAL A 91 -5.82 -13.49 9.99
CA VAL A 91 -6.74 -13.58 8.84
C VAL A 91 -7.20 -12.18 8.41
N ASP A 92 -7.57 -11.33 9.36
CA ASP A 92 -8.02 -9.95 9.08
C ASP A 92 -6.94 -9.09 8.42
N GLU A 93 -5.68 -9.20 8.85
CA GLU A 93 -4.57 -8.48 8.25
C GLU A 93 -4.31 -8.96 6.81
N ALA A 94 -4.32 -10.27 6.60
CA ALA A 94 -4.16 -10.86 5.27
C ALA A 94 -5.32 -10.46 4.35
N ALA A 95 -6.55 -10.55 4.87
CA ALA A 95 -7.76 -10.19 4.14
C ALA A 95 -7.84 -8.70 3.82
N ALA A 96 -7.32 -7.81 4.68
CA ALA A 96 -7.24 -6.39 4.37
C ALA A 96 -6.28 -6.11 3.20
N VAL A 97 -5.15 -6.82 3.11
CA VAL A 97 -4.23 -6.73 1.96
C VAL A 97 -4.89 -7.33 0.72
N CYS A 98 -5.56 -8.47 0.84
CA CYS A 98 -6.28 -9.12 -0.25
C CYS A 98 -7.38 -8.20 -0.82
N ALA A 99 -8.23 -7.65 0.05
CA ALA A 99 -9.31 -6.72 -0.32
C ALA A 99 -8.78 -5.47 -1.05
N TYR A 100 -7.57 -5.01 -0.72
CA TYR A 100 -6.92 -3.91 -1.43
C TYR A 100 -6.66 -4.25 -2.90
N THR A 101 -6.43 -5.50 -3.25
CA THR A 101 -6.12 -5.95 -4.63
C THR A 101 -7.37 -6.18 -5.47
N MET A 102 -8.56 -6.23 -4.88
CA MET A 102 -9.81 -6.52 -5.58
C MET A 102 -10.36 -5.31 -6.32
N GLU A 103 -10.97 -5.51 -7.50
CA GLU A 103 -11.50 -4.44 -8.35
C GLU A 103 -12.53 -3.55 -7.64
N PHE A 104 -13.41 -4.16 -6.84
CA PHE A 104 -14.43 -3.45 -6.06
C PHE A 104 -13.99 -3.16 -4.62
N GLY A 105 -12.70 -3.36 -4.33
CA GLY A 105 -12.13 -3.11 -3.02
C GLY A 105 -11.94 -1.64 -2.69
N PRO A 106 -11.56 -1.33 -1.45
CA PRO A 106 -11.47 0.05 -0.96
C PRO A 106 -10.29 0.85 -1.54
N TYR A 107 -9.44 0.26 -2.41
CA TYR A 107 -8.20 0.88 -2.86
C TYR A 107 -8.41 2.23 -3.58
N LYS A 108 -9.47 2.35 -4.41
CA LYS A 108 -9.75 3.60 -5.14
C LYS A 108 -10.05 4.74 -4.15
N ALA A 109 -10.96 4.48 -3.22
CA ALA A 109 -11.33 5.46 -2.19
C ALA A 109 -10.15 5.81 -1.28
N VAL A 110 -9.41 4.81 -0.79
CA VAL A 110 -8.21 5.00 0.03
C VAL A 110 -7.18 5.88 -0.69
N ASN A 111 -6.84 5.54 -1.93
CA ASN A 111 -5.82 6.26 -2.68
C ASN A 111 -6.26 7.68 -3.04
N LYS A 112 -7.54 7.89 -3.39
CA LYS A 112 -8.10 9.21 -3.62
C LYS A 112 -7.97 10.09 -2.37
N LEU A 113 -8.37 9.58 -1.21
CA LEU A 113 -8.30 10.34 0.05
C LEU A 113 -6.87 10.56 0.55
N LEU A 114 -5.94 9.64 0.24
CA LEU A 114 -4.52 9.83 0.54
C LEU A 114 -3.88 10.98 -0.27
N MET A 115 -4.45 11.34 -1.41
CA MET A 115 -4.01 12.48 -2.22
C MET A 115 -4.64 13.80 -1.78
N GLU A 116 -5.73 13.77 -1.01
CA GLU A 116 -6.40 14.97 -0.51
C GLU A 116 -5.56 15.67 0.58
N GLU A 117 -5.61 17.02 0.60
CA GLU A 117 -4.96 17.81 1.65
C GLU A 117 -5.62 17.60 3.02
N ASN A 118 -6.96 17.46 3.03
CA ASN A 118 -7.73 17.25 4.25
C ASN A 118 -7.65 15.81 4.76
N ARG A 119 -6.64 15.51 5.56
CA ARG A 119 -6.42 14.19 6.15
C ARG A 119 -7.53 13.73 7.10
N GLN A 120 -8.41 14.60 7.56
CA GLN A 120 -9.55 14.21 8.39
C GLN A 120 -10.54 13.31 7.64
N LEU A 121 -10.57 13.39 6.31
CA LEU A 121 -11.37 12.52 5.47
C LEU A 121 -10.95 11.04 5.55
N LEU A 122 -9.73 10.75 5.99
CA LEU A 122 -9.23 9.39 6.20
C LEU A 122 -9.71 8.78 7.53
N ARG A 123 -10.34 9.53 8.45
CA ARG A 123 -10.78 9.00 9.73
C ARG A 123 -11.63 7.73 9.66
N PRO A 124 -12.62 7.61 8.75
CA PRO A 124 -13.40 6.39 8.60
C PRO A 124 -12.59 5.19 8.10
N PHE A 125 -11.47 5.46 7.42
CA PHE A 125 -10.58 4.44 6.86
C PHE A 125 -9.45 4.02 7.81
N VAL A 126 -9.33 4.64 8.97
CA VAL A 126 -8.20 4.42 9.88
C VAL A 126 -8.09 2.95 10.32
N GLU A 127 -9.21 2.30 10.61
CA GLU A 127 -9.20 0.89 11.03
C GLU A 127 -8.73 -0.03 9.90
N TYR A 128 -9.25 0.19 8.69
CA TYR A 128 -8.82 -0.55 7.51
C TYR A 128 -7.34 -0.30 7.18
N LEU A 129 -6.92 0.97 7.17
CA LEU A 129 -5.52 1.34 6.94
C LEU A 129 -4.59 0.72 7.99
N TRP A 130 -5.05 0.61 9.24
CA TRP A 130 -4.31 -0.07 10.30
C TRP A 130 -4.08 -1.54 9.97
N LEU A 131 -5.16 -2.29 9.63
CA LEU A 131 -5.07 -3.71 9.23
C LEU A 131 -4.17 -3.88 8.00
N LEU A 132 -4.42 -3.08 6.95
CA LEU A 132 -3.64 -3.10 5.71
C LEU A 132 -2.14 -2.91 5.98
N MET A 133 -1.78 -1.94 6.78
CA MET A 133 -0.38 -1.63 7.03
C MET A 133 0.31 -2.63 7.95
N HIS A 134 -0.41 -3.17 8.94
CA HIS A 134 0.12 -4.26 9.76
C HIS A 134 0.31 -5.53 8.93
N GLY A 135 -0.66 -5.86 8.07
CA GLY A 135 -0.52 -6.94 7.10
C GLY A 135 0.70 -6.74 6.19
N LEU A 136 0.82 -5.56 5.58
CA LEU A 136 1.96 -5.23 4.72
C LEU A 136 3.30 -5.30 5.46
N SER A 137 3.37 -4.89 6.73
CA SER A 137 4.62 -4.96 7.50
C SER A 137 5.17 -6.39 7.63
N LYS A 138 4.30 -7.38 7.57
CA LYS A 138 4.59 -8.81 7.67
C LYS A 138 4.83 -9.49 6.32
N CYS A 139 4.49 -8.81 5.22
CA CYS A 139 4.72 -9.31 3.87
C CYS A 139 6.21 -9.27 3.51
N PRO A 140 6.70 -10.19 2.65
CA PRO A 140 8.09 -10.24 2.24
C PRO A 140 8.48 -8.99 1.44
N ARG A 141 9.78 -8.69 1.45
CA ARG A 141 10.36 -7.64 0.61
C ARG A 141 10.50 -8.14 -0.83
N PRO A 142 10.53 -7.23 -1.81
CA PRO A 142 10.91 -7.60 -3.17
C PRO A 142 12.31 -8.23 -3.19
N THR A 143 12.46 -9.28 -3.98
CA THR A 143 13.75 -9.98 -4.15
C THR A 143 14.71 -9.22 -5.06
N VAL A 144 14.19 -8.29 -5.86
CA VAL A 144 14.96 -7.44 -6.77
C VAL A 144 14.74 -5.97 -6.45
N PRO A 145 15.77 -5.11 -6.61
CA PRO A 145 15.65 -3.69 -6.26
C PRO A 145 14.98 -2.85 -7.36
N LEU A 146 14.74 -3.39 -8.55
CA LEU A 146 14.15 -2.66 -9.67
C LEU A 146 12.71 -3.12 -9.88
N VAL A 147 11.78 -2.17 -9.84
CA VAL A 147 10.36 -2.41 -10.08
C VAL A 147 9.82 -1.43 -11.11
N TYR A 148 8.71 -1.79 -11.75
CA TYR A 148 8.13 -1.07 -12.86
C TYR A 148 6.67 -0.70 -12.56
N ARG A 149 6.25 0.45 -13.09
CA ARG A 149 4.85 0.89 -13.06
C ARG A 149 4.48 1.56 -14.36
N GLY A 150 3.35 1.19 -14.94
CA GLY A 150 2.78 1.83 -16.12
C GLY A 150 1.65 2.80 -15.75
N VAL A 151 1.57 3.93 -16.47
CA VAL A 151 0.43 4.86 -16.43
C VAL A 151 0.02 5.14 -17.88
N PRO A 152 -1.24 4.78 -18.26
CA PRO A 152 -1.72 4.90 -19.66
C PRO A 152 -2.08 6.37 -20.00
N SER A 153 -1.21 7.28 -19.61
CA SER A 153 -1.31 8.72 -19.91
C SER A 153 0.06 9.38 -19.87
N SER A 154 0.19 10.55 -20.49
CA SER A 154 1.43 11.34 -20.50
C SER A 154 1.54 12.17 -19.22
N VAL A 155 2.14 11.61 -18.18
CA VAL A 155 2.40 12.32 -16.92
C VAL A 155 3.86 12.76 -16.77
N SER A 156 4.71 12.46 -17.76
CA SER A 156 6.15 12.71 -17.71
C SER A 156 6.53 14.19 -17.58
N ALA A 157 5.63 15.12 -17.92
CA ALA A 157 5.86 16.56 -17.76
C ALA A 157 6.04 16.98 -16.29
N SER A 158 5.47 16.24 -15.35
CA SER A 158 5.59 16.50 -13.91
C SER A 158 6.86 15.90 -13.28
N TYR A 159 7.73 15.29 -14.09
CA TYR A 159 8.94 14.61 -13.63
C TYR A 159 10.18 15.23 -14.30
N ASP A 160 10.70 16.30 -13.69
CA ASP A 160 11.93 16.92 -14.15
C ASP A 160 13.15 16.20 -13.59
N VAL A 161 14.16 15.95 -14.45
CA VAL A 161 15.40 15.28 -14.03
C VAL A 161 16.07 16.07 -12.91
N GLY A 162 16.43 15.38 -11.83
CA GLY A 162 17.00 15.95 -10.61
C GLY A 162 15.96 16.37 -9.57
N SER A 163 14.68 16.51 -9.94
CA SER A 163 13.61 16.81 -8.98
C SER A 163 13.30 15.62 -8.06
N VAL A 164 12.61 15.90 -6.96
CA VAL A 164 12.10 14.88 -6.05
C VAL A 164 10.58 14.99 -6.01
N VAL A 165 9.92 13.88 -6.25
CA VAL A 165 8.47 13.76 -6.18
C VAL A 165 8.08 12.85 -5.00
N THR A 166 6.89 13.05 -4.45
CA THR A 166 6.35 12.18 -3.41
C THR A 166 5.05 11.58 -3.88
N TRP A 167 4.99 10.26 -3.92
CA TRP A 167 3.74 9.54 -4.20
C TRP A 167 2.94 9.39 -2.91
N SER A 168 1.87 10.17 -2.78
CA SER A 168 1.07 10.25 -1.55
C SER A 168 0.19 9.03 -1.31
N SER A 169 -0.17 8.29 -2.37
CA SER A 169 -1.00 7.08 -2.31
C SER A 169 -0.15 5.81 -2.36
N PHE A 170 -0.78 4.66 -2.07
CA PHE A 170 -0.18 3.37 -2.40
C PHE A 170 0.01 3.25 -3.90
N SER A 171 1.08 2.58 -4.31
CA SER A 171 1.41 2.42 -5.72
C SER A 171 1.80 0.98 -6.01
N SER A 172 0.98 0.30 -6.82
CA SER A 172 1.30 -1.05 -7.31
C SER A 172 2.36 -0.97 -8.40
N CYS A 173 3.34 -1.84 -8.28
CA CYS A 173 4.43 -2.03 -9.23
C CYS A 173 4.58 -3.53 -9.53
N THR A 174 5.34 -3.85 -10.56
CA THR A 174 5.70 -5.23 -10.90
C THR A 174 7.21 -5.37 -11.03
N THR A 175 7.75 -6.56 -10.85
CA THR A 175 9.14 -6.88 -11.20
C THR A 175 9.26 -7.36 -12.65
N ASP A 176 8.15 -7.70 -13.30
CA ASP A 176 8.12 -8.15 -14.70
C ASP A 176 7.69 -7.02 -15.64
N LEU A 177 8.65 -6.47 -16.36
CA LEU A 177 8.41 -5.42 -17.35
C LEU A 177 7.45 -5.86 -18.47
N ALA A 178 7.44 -7.15 -18.83
CA ALA A 178 6.58 -7.66 -19.89
C ALA A 178 5.09 -7.57 -19.53
N LEU A 179 4.74 -7.59 -18.25
CA LEU A 179 3.36 -7.41 -17.80
C LEU A 179 2.81 -6.03 -18.19
N LEU A 180 3.65 -5.01 -18.25
CA LEU A 180 3.21 -3.65 -18.62
C LEU A 180 2.75 -3.57 -20.07
N GLU A 181 3.21 -4.45 -20.95
CA GLU A 181 2.75 -4.48 -22.34
C GLU A 181 1.28 -4.91 -22.49
N ASN A 182 0.71 -5.49 -21.44
CA ASN A 182 -0.72 -5.81 -21.42
C ASN A 182 -1.56 -4.51 -21.41
N THR A 183 -2.60 -4.48 -22.24
CA THR A 183 -3.52 -3.34 -22.37
C THR A 183 -4.26 -2.98 -21.08
N MET A 184 -4.35 -3.91 -20.13
CA MET A 184 -4.90 -3.65 -18.80
C MET A 184 -4.01 -2.74 -17.93
N PHE A 185 -2.70 -2.65 -18.25
CA PHE A 185 -1.73 -1.84 -17.50
C PHE A 185 -1.30 -0.62 -18.30
N LEU A 186 -0.37 -0.78 -19.22
CA LEU A 186 0.20 0.29 -20.00
C LEU A 186 -0.17 0.19 -21.48
N GLY A 187 -0.23 -1.03 -22.01
CA GLY A 187 -0.42 -1.29 -23.43
C GLY A 187 0.79 -0.89 -24.29
N LYS A 188 0.58 -0.93 -25.59
CA LYS A 188 1.64 -0.69 -26.60
C LYS A 188 1.44 0.59 -27.40
N GLU A 189 0.30 1.26 -27.28
CA GLU A 189 -0.10 2.40 -28.10
C GLU A 189 -0.56 3.58 -27.24
N GLY A 190 -0.59 4.76 -27.84
CA GLY A 190 -1.03 5.99 -27.19
C GLY A 190 0.02 6.65 -26.31
N GLU A 191 -0.37 7.78 -25.75
CA GLU A 191 0.46 8.52 -24.79
C GLU A 191 0.51 7.78 -23.46
N ARG A 192 1.69 7.41 -23.00
CA ARG A 192 1.89 6.62 -21.80
C ARG A 192 3.23 6.88 -21.14
N THR A 193 3.26 6.68 -19.82
CA THR A 193 4.48 6.84 -19.03
C THR A 193 4.81 5.52 -18.31
N GLU A 194 6.05 5.09 -18.45
CA GLU A 194 6.60 3.92 -17.78
C GLU A 194 7.63 4.37 -16.75
N PHE A 195 7.44 3.97 -15.51
CA PHE A 195 8.35 4.26 -14.40
C PHE A 195 9.22 3.06 -14.11
N HIS A 196 10.54 3.30 -14.10
CA HIS A 196 11.55 2.36 -13.64
C HIS A 196 12.04 2.84 -12.27
N ILE A 197 11.75 2.10 -11.21
CA ILE A 197 11.96 2.55 -9.84
C ILE A 197 13.01 1.68 -9.18
N THR A 198 14.16 2.26 -8.84
CA THR A 198 15.18 1.60 -8.05
C THR A 198 14.87 1.78 -6.57
N LEU A 199 14.57 0.68 -5.89
CA LEU A 199 14.29 0.63 -4.45
C LEU A 199 15.58 0.70 -3.65
N THR A 200 15.63 1.56 -2.65
CA THR A 200 16.78 1.73 -1.75
C THR A 200 16.41 1.56 -0.29
N THR A 201 15.12 1.59 0.03
CA THR A 201 14.63 1.41 1.39
C THR A 201 13.97 0.03 1.55
N ASN A 202 13.57 -0.29 2.78
CA ASN A 202 12.91 -1.54 3.10
C ASN A 202 11.38 -1.39 3.18
N ARG A 203 10.79 -0.40 2.49
CA ARG A 203 9.38 -0.07 2.63
C ARG A 203 8.47 -0.82 1.66
N ALA A 204 8.94 -1.13 0.45
CA ALA A 204 8.21 -1.92 -0.53
C ALA A 204 7.91 -3.33 -0.03
N ARG A 205 6.76 -3.88 -0.39
CA ARG A 205 6.32 -5.24 -0.01
C ARG A 205 5.79 -6.01 -1.21
N SER A 206 6.14 -7.28 -1.29
CA SER A 206 5.53 -8.22 -2.23
C SER A 206 4.24 -8.76 -1.62
N ILE A 207 3.13 -8.51 -2.29
CA ILE A 207 1.79 -8.94 -1.85
C ILE A 207 1.21 -10.03 -2.75
N ARG A 208 2.00 -10.55 -3.69
CA ARG A 208 1.59 -11.55 -4.68
C ARG A 208 0.84 -12.74 -4.07
N HIS A 209 1.26 -13.20 -2.90
CA HIS A 209 0.65 -14.36 -2.22
C HIS A 209 -0.71 -14.04 -1.56
N LEU A 210 -1.05 -12.75 -1.43
CA LEU A 210 -2.31 -12.25 -0.90
C LEU A 210 -3.18 -11.59 -1.98
N SER A 211 -2.71 -11.52 -3.23
CA SER A 211 -3.47 -10.99 -4.37
C SER A 211 -4.35 -12.07 -4.98
N VAL A 212 -5.62 -11.73 -5.23
CA VAL A 212 -6.54 -12.62 -5.97
C VAL A 212 -6.12 -12.77 -7.43
N ILE A 213 -5.36 -11.82 -7.98
CA ILE A 213 -4.82 -11.86 -9.34
C ILE A 213 -3.39 -12.36 -9.27
N SER A 214 -3.23 -13.67 -9.09
CA SER A 214 -1.92 -14.32 -8.89
C SER A 214 -0.93 -14.18 -10.06
N ALA A 215 -1.40 -13.75 -11.24
CA ALA A 215 -0.56 -13.51 -12.41
C ALA A 215 0.26 -12.21 -12.31
N GLU A 216 -0.09 -11.32 -11.40
CA GLU A 216 0.61 -10.07 -11.18
C GLU A 216 1.68 -10.27 -10.11
N ASP A 217 2.92 -9.85 -10.42
CA ASP A 217 4.01 -9.82 -9.44
C ASP A 217 3.90 -8.51 -8.66
N ASP A 218 2.87 -8.44 -7.82
CA ASP A 218 2.45 -7.23 -7.12
C ASP A 218 3.43 -6.82 -6.02
N ILE A 219 4.13 -5.73 -6.29
CA ILE A 219 4.93 -5.01 -5.32
C ILE A 219 4.19 -3.72 -4.95
N LEU A 220 3.86 -3.58 -3.68
CA LEU A 220 3.16 -2.40 -3.19
C LEU A 220 4.13 -1.42 -2.53
N LEU A 221 4.22 -0.22 -3.08
CA LEU A 221 4.90 0.91 -2.45
C LEU A 221 3.92 1.59 -1.49
N PRO A 222 4.32 1.84 -0.24
CA PRO A 222 3.46 2.51 0.74
C PRO A 222 3.29 4.00 0.41
N PRO A 223 2.26 4.65 0.98
CA PRO A 223 2.05 6.08 0.85
C PRO A 223 3.27 6.89 1.28
N ASN A 224 3.41 8.10 0.74
CA ASN A 224 4.55 9.00 0.93
C ASN A 224 5.89 8.37 0.52
N THR A 225 5.88 7.57 -0.54
CA THR A 225 7.12 7.11 -1.16
C THR A 225 7.78 8.28 -1.88
N ARG A 226 9.00 8.62 -1.44
CA ARG A 226 9.81 9.71 -1.97
C ARG A 226 10.73 9.21 -3.07
N LEU A 227 10.71 9.84 -4.22
CA LEU A 227 11.38 9.39 -5.44
C LEU A 227 12.12 10.54 -6.10
N ARG A 228 13.43 10.35 -6.37
CA ARG A 228 14.22 11.29 -7.18
C ARG A 228 14.16 10.88 -8.64
N VAL A 229 13.87 11.82 -9.51
CA VAL A 229 13.95 11.62 -10.96
C VAL A 229 15.43 11.62 -11.38
N THR A 230 15.93 10.48 -11.82
CA THR A 230 17.32 10.32 -12.22
C THR A 230 17.52 10.48 -13.73
N ASP A 231 16.51 10.08 -14.52
CA ASP A 231 16.56 10.21 -15.98
C ASP A 231 15.15 10.22 -16.57
N LYS A 232 15.02 10.74 -17.80
CA LYS A 232 13.77 10.76 -18.56
C LYS A 232 14.06 10.59 -20.05
N VAL A 233 13.49 9.56 -20.66
CA VAL A 233 13.75 9.20 -22.05
C VAL A 233 12.45 9.07 -22.82
N ASN A 234 12.27 9.88 -23.86
CA ASN A 234 11.18 9.71 -24.82
C ASN A 234 11.59 8.63 -25.84
N LYS A 235 10.85 7.52 -25.86
CA LYS A 235 11.08 6.39 -26.77
C LYS A 235 10.36 6.52 -28.11
N GLY A 236 9.59 7.59 -28.30
CA GLY A 236 8.70 7.74 -29.44
C GLY A 236 7.39 6.96 -29.26
N HIS A 237 6.51 7.06 -30.23
CA HIS A 237 5.20 6.37 -30.23
C HIS A 237 4.38 6.59 -28.93
N GLY A 238 4.47 7.79 -28.35
CA GLY A 238 3.78 8.17 -27.12
C GLY A 238 4.37 7.58 -25.83
N LEU A 239 5.47 6.80 -25.87
CA LEU A 239 6.10 6.24 -24.69
C LEU A 239 7.20 7.14 -24.13
N CYS A 240 7.04 7.53 -22.85
CA CYS A 240 8.09 8.16 -22.07
C CYS A 240 8.48 7.26 -20.89
N ILE A 241 9.77 6.96 -20.75
CA ILE A 241 10.32 6.24 -19.60
C ILE A 241 10.90 7.27 -18.63
N VAL A 242 10.50 7.16 -17.36
CA VAL A 242 11.01 7.97 -16.25
C VAL A 242 11.73 7.05 -15.28
N GLN A 243 13.01 7.30 -15.06
CA GLN A 243 13.81 6.55 -14.08
C GLN A 243 13.76 7.26 -12.73
N LEU A 244 13.42 6.49 -11.69
CA LEU A 244 13.25 6.98 -10.34
C LEU A 244 14.16 6.22 -9.37
N LEU A 245 14.73 6.94 -8.43
CA LEU A 245 15.46 6.40 -7.30
C LEU A 245 14.67 6.67 -6.01
N GLU A 246 14.32 5.62 -5.29
CA GLU A 246 13.69 5.77 -3.99
C GLU A 246 14.62 6.49 -3.02
N GLU A 247 14.10 7.47 -2.28
CA GLU A 247 14.79 8.15 -1.20
C GLU A 247 14.14 7.87 0.14
N GLN A 248 14.88 8.08 1.21
CA GLN A 248 14.32 7.97 2.55
C GLN A 248 13.16 8.95 2.72
N CYS A 249 12.02 8.44 3.17
CA CYS A 249 10.86 9.25 3.47
C CYS A 249 11.12 10.12 4.71
N LEU A 250 10.85 11.41 4.60
CA LEU A 250 11.03 12.37 5.70
C LEU A 250 9.84 12.35 6.68
N ASP A 251 8.67 11.97 6.18
CA ASP A 251 7.43 11.86 6.96
C ASP A 251 6.76 10.52 6.64
N PRO A 252 7.28 9.41 7.18
CA PRO A 252 6.69 8.11 6.96
C PRO A 252 5.31 8.06 7.61
N ILE A 253 4.27 7.91 6.80
CA ILE A 253 2.90 7.68 7.30
C ILE A 253 2.90 6.43 8.19
N LEU A 254 3.77 5.48 7.89
CA LEU A 254 3.90 4.21 8.57
C LEU A 254 5.36 3.80 8.63
N VAL A 255 5.82 3.62 9.82
CA VAL A 255 7.12 3.03 10.09
C VAL A 255 6.90 1.54 10.34
N PHE A 256 7.45 0.71 9.47
CA PHE A 256 7.40 -0.73 9.69
C PHE A 256 8.24 -1.12 10.93
N PRO A 257 7.80 -2.14 11.69
CA PRO A 257 8.47 -2.55 12.91
C PRO A 257 9.98 -2.79 12.76
N ASP A 258 10.40 -3.33 11.63
CA ASP A 258 11.79 -3.62 11.30
C ASP A 258 12.64 -2.39 10.94
N GLN A 259 12.04 -1.22 10.84
CA GLN A 259 12.71 0.04 10.49
C GLN A 259 12.95 0.96 11.68
N LEU A 260 12.48 0.57 12.87
CA LEU A 260 12.75 1.33 14.08
C LEU A 260 14.15 1.03 14.62
N PRO A 261 14.94 2.06 14.95
CA PRO A 261 16.15 1.84 15.72
C PRO A 261 15.78 1.22 17.08
N ASN A 262 16.37 0.07 17.39
CA ASN A 262 16.10 -0.72 18.59
C ASN A 262 14.71 -1.37 18.68
N SER A 263 14.11 -1.73 17.57
CA SER A 263 12.87 -2.52 17.59
C SER A 263 13.09 -3.83 18.34
N PRO A 264 12.22 -4.20 19.29
CA PRO A 264 12.28 -5.53 19.87
C PRO A 264 12.08 -6.59 18.77
N PRO A 265 12.62 -7.80 18.92
CA PRO A 265 12.41 -8.87 17.95
C PRO A 265 10.90 -9.08 17.73
N ILE A 266 10.52 -9.40 16.49
CA ILE A 266 9.14 -9.69 16.09
C ILE A 266 8.52 -10.64 17.11
N PRO A 267 7.36 -10.32 17.72
CA PRO A 267 6.74 -11.18 18.72
C PRO A 267 6.41 -12.55 18.15
N PRO A 268 6.48 -13.61 18.95
CA PRO A 268 6.12 -14.96 18.51
C PRO A 268 4.65 -15.03 18.05
N PRO A 269 4.30 -16.00 17.20
CA PRO A 269 3.00 -16.10 16.54
C PRO A 269 1.84 -16.11 17.52
N PRO A 270 0.64 -15.65 17.11
CA PRO A 270 -0.48 -15.41 17.98
C PRO A 270 -1.01 -16.72 18.61
N GLY A 271 -0.81 -16.85 19.85
CA GLY A 271 -1.40 -17.76 20.81
C GLY A 271 -1.42 -17.10 22.17
N LYS A 272 -0.82 -15.92 22.29
CA LYS A 272 -0.78 -15.14 23.54
C LYS A 272 -0.94 -13.64 23.22
N GLN A 273 -2.10 -13.18 23.52
CA GLN A 273 -2.63 -11.81 23.51
C GLN A 273 -1.66 -10.65 23.34
N SER A 274 -1.95 -9.86 22.32
CA SER A 274 -1.47 -8.57 21.88
C SER A 274 -1.50 -7.44 22.94
N ARG A 275 -0.65 -7.52 23.97
CA ARG A 275 -0.31 -6.35 24.81
C ARG A 275 0.83 -5.49 24.23
N TYR A 276 1.49 -5.96 23.18
CA TYR A 276 2.70 -5.32 22.63
C TYR A 276 2.43 -4.23 21.59
N VAL A 277 1.29 -4.26 20.89
CA VAL A 277 0.93 -3.27 19.87
C VAL A 277 0.63 -1.91 20.53
N PHE A 278 0.05 -1.90 21.73
CA PHE A 278 -0.27 -0.68 22.45
C PHE A 278 0.98 0.12 22.89
N ASN A 279 2.08 -0.58 23.21
CA ASN A 279 3.34 0.07 23.57
C ASN A 279 4.06 0.68 22.35
N TYR A 280 3.77 0.21 21.14
CA TYR A 280 4.41 0.64 19.92
C TYR A 280 3.99 2.07 19.53
N PHE A 281 2.69 2.36 19.58
CA PHE A 281 2.17 3.71 19.34
C PHE A 281 2.52 4.70 20.47
N SER A 282 2.58 4.24 21.73
CA SER A 282 3.00 5.08 22.85
C SER A 282 4.48 5.45 22.81
N TYR A 283 5.32 4.63 22.15
CA TYR A 283 6.75 4.89 21.98
C TYR A 283 6.97 5.99 20.94
N LEU A 284 6.24 5.97 19.83
CA LEU A 284 6.30 7.03 18.83
C LEU A 284 5.89 8.39 19.39
N SER A 285 4.88 8.43 20.29
CA SER A 285 4.45 9.68 20.95
C SER A 285 5.49 10.28 21.89
N LYS A 286 6.38 9.45 22.45
CA LYS A 286 7.41 9.92 23.41
C LYS A 286 8.71 10.37 22.73
N SER A 287 9.06 9.82 21.59
CA SER A 287 10.30 10.18 20.87
C SER A 287 10.28 11.55 20.21
N PHE A 288 9.08 12.13 20.00
CA PHE A 288 8.92 13.43 19.37
C PHE A 288 8.78 14.61 20.34
N HIS A 289 8.76 14.35 21.67
CA HIS A 289 8.69 15.42 22.67
C HIS A 289 10.05 15.73 23.32
N SER A 290 11.15 15.19 22.80
CA SER A 290 12.51 15.39 23.34
C SER A 290 13.49 15.98 22.32
N SER A 291 12.99 16.84 21.43
CA SER A 291 13.87 17.64 20.53
C SER A 291 13.35 19.06 20.46
#